data_936ad5736d71a04cf2f37bbf27a132b9
#
_entry.id   936ad5736d71a04cf2f37bbf27a132b9
#
_cell.length_a   1.000
_cell.length_b   1.000
_cell.length_c   1.000
_cell.angle_alpha   90.00
_cell.angle_beta   90.00
_cell.angle_gamma   90.00
#
_symmetry.space_group_name_H-M   'P 1'
#
loop_
_entity.id
_entity.type
_entity.pdbx_description
1 polymer ?
#
loop_
_entity_poly.entity_id
_entity_poly.type
_entity_poly.pdbx_seq_one_letter_code
_entity_poly.pdbx_strand_id
1 'polypeptide(L)'
;MTTPKSILLHLDSSTRTAARVQAARELAEAFGARVTGMPCTLSALVRYPSALEGAAEAMAIMLALDKQSRDRAHATFMAAGGNAPHMHWAEPVSDAPWGFSRRALYADLLVLGQRDGDSAYAGELPADFVSTLLVESGRPALVLPYIRTGSVGPVGRTVLIAWKETREAARAVSAALPWLRGAVRVHAVCYGDEATSQLRSLQDYLSAQGVTAVVQADLQGEGDVGAQLLSLAADVHADLLVMGCYGHSRAREWVLGGVSRTILQSMTLPVLMSH
;
A
#
# COMPACT_ATOMS: atom_id res chain seq x y z
N MET A 1 -13.33 -14.63 0.09
CA MET A 1 -13.02 -13.62 1.13
C MET A 1 -14.19 -12.65 1.25
N THR A 2 -14.49 -12.22 2.45
CA THR A 2 -15.49 -11.18 2.74
C THR A 2 -14.88 -9.81 2.45
N THR A 3 -15.71 -8.82 2.16
CA THR A 3 -15.32 -7.41 2.05
C THR A 3 -14.57 -6.96 3.31
N PRO A 4 -13.45 -6.21 3.20
CA PRO A 4 -12.73 -5.71 4.36
C PRO A 4 -13.65 -4.97 5.33
N LYS A 5 -13.54 -5.25 6.63
CA LYS A 5 -14.32 -4.60 7.70
C LYS A 5 -13.47 -3.75 8.63
N SER A 6 -12.17 -3.99 8.64
CA SER A 6 -11.20 -3.24 9.44
C SER A 6 -10.05 -2.76 8.54
N ILE A 7 -9.88 -1.45 8.44
CA ILE A 7 -8.82 -0.80 7.66
C ILE A 7 -7.90 -0.07 8.62
N LEU A 8 -6.59 -0.33 8.54
CA LEU A 8 -5.57 0.43 9.24
C LEU A 8 -4.92 1.43 8.27
N LEU A 9 -5.07 2.71 8.57
CA LEU A 9 -4.57 3.82 7.77
C LEU A 9 -3.29 4.38 8.39
N HIS A 10 -2.23 4.43 7.61
CA HIS A 10 -0.98 5.09 7.97
C HIS A 10 -1.10 6.61 7.83
N LEU A 11 -0.72 7.32 8.88
CA LEU A 11 -0.67 8.79 8.93
C LEU A 11 0.77 9.25 9.22
N ASP A 12 1.21 10.27 8.52
CA ASP A 12 2.49 10.97 8.71
C ASP A 12 2.27 12.49 8.59
N SER A 13 3.35 13.27 8.72
CA SER A 13 3.27 14.75 8.62
C SER A 13 3.21 15.27 7.18
N SER A 14 3.29 14.39 6.18
CA SER A 14 3.36 14.81 4.78
C SER A 14 2.04 15.39 4.28
N THR A 15 2.11 16.24 3.26
CA THR A 15 0.93 16.77 2.57
C THR A 15 0.09 15.69 1.89
N ARG A 16 0.65 14.49 1.69
CA ARG A 16 -0.02 13.34 1.06
C ARG A 16 -1.00 12.63 2.01
N THR A 17 -0.87 12.85 3.31
CA THR A 17 -1.76 12.28 4.32
C THR A 17 -3.23 12.62 4.06
N ALA A 18 -3.55 13.83 3.62
CA ALA A 18 -4.92 14.22 3.30
C ALA A 18 -5.55 13.32 2.22
N ALA A 19 -4.82 13.05 1.12
CA ALA A 19 -5.30 12.18 0.05
C ALA A 19 -5.48 10.73 0.52
N ARG A 20 -4.58 10.23 1.40
CA ARG A 20 -4.73 8.89 2.01
C ARG A 20 -5.96 8.78 2.90
N VAL A 21 -6.22 9.81 3.72
CA VAL A 21 -7.43 9.86 4.58
C VAL A 21 -8.68 9.82 3.72
N GLN A 22 -8.75 10.62 2.65
CA GLN A 22 -9.88 10.64 1.75
C GLN A 22 -10.10 9.28 1.07
N ALA A 23 -9.04 8.66 0.53
CA ALA A 23 -9.14 7.34 -0.08
C ALA A 23 -9.60 6.27 0.92
N ALA A 24 -9.09 6.28 2.16
CA ALA A 24 -9.52 5.36 3.20
C ALA A 24 -10.99 5.57 3.59
N ARG A 25 -11.47 6.82 3.61
CA ARG A 25 -12.87 7.14 3.85
C ARG A 25 -13.78 6.61 2.73
N GLU A 26 -13.41 6.82 1.47
CA GLU A 26 -14.15 6.31 0.31
C GLU A 26 -14.23 4.78 0.33
N LEU A 27 -13.14 4.09 0.69
CA LEU A 27 -13.13 2.64 0.87
C LEU A 27 -14.03 2.20 2.03
N ALA A 28 -14.01 2.93 3.14
CA ALA A 28 -14.87 2.62 4.28
C ALA A 28 -16.35 2.74 3.94
N GLU A 29 -16.73 3.79 3.21
CA GLU A 29 -18.09 4.00 2.71
C GLU A 29 -18.50 2.87 1.74
N ALA A 30 -17.63 2.53 0.76
CA ALA A 30 -17.91 1.50 -0.23
C ALA A 30 -18.04 0.08 0.38
N PHE A 31 -17.22 -0.23 1.40
CA PHE A 31 -17.16 -1.57 1.98
C PHE A 31 -17.93 -1.71 3.30
N GLY A 32 -18.45 -0.63 3.86
CA GLY A 32 -19.03 -0.62 5.20
C GLY A 32 -17.98 -1.03 6.23
N ALA A 33 -16.76 -0.46 6.12
CA ALA A 33 -15.60 -0.78 6.93
C ALA A 33 -15.32 0.30 7.98
N ARG A 34 -14.68 -0.10 9.09
CA ARG A 34 -14.11 0.81 10.07
C ARG A 34 -12.67 1.13 9.70
N VAL A 35 -12.32 2.41 9.68
CA VAL A 35 -10.95 2.89 9.50
C VAL A 35 -10.35 3.31 10.84
N THR A 36 -9.16 2.83 11.13
CA THR A 36 -8.34 3.31 12.24
C THR A 36 -7.12 4.04 11.66
N GLY A 37 -7.11 5.36 11.74
CA GLY A 37 -5.95 6.18 11.38
C GLY A 37 -4.95 6.20 12.53
N MET A 38 -3.72 5.77 12.27
CA MET A 38 -2.66 5.74 13.26
C MET A 38 -1.41 6.46 12.75
N PRO A 39 -0.92 7.48 13.47
CA PRO A 39 0.34 8.12 13.12
C PRO A 39 1.49 7.14 13.36
N CYS A 40 2.41 7.10 12.41
CA CYS A 40 3.61 6.29 12.51
C CYS A 40 4.76 7.04 11.86
N THR A 41 5.65 7.57 12.68
CA THR A 41 6.86 8.27 12.28
C THR A 41 8.01 7.84 13.17
N LEU A 42 9.23 7.83 12.65
CA LEU A 42 10.43 7.67 13.46
C LEU A 42 10.57 8.85 14.40
N SER A 43 10.85 8.58 15.67
CA SER A 43 11.16 9.63 16.64
C SER A 43 12.33 10.48 16.16
N ALA A 44 12.29 11.78 16.46
CA ALA A 44 13.37 12.71 16.17
C ALA A 44 14.69 12.27 16.81
N LEU A 45 14.65 11.61 17.96
CA LEU A 45 15.83 11.03 18.61
C LEU A 45 16.47 9.91 17.79
N VAL A 46 15.68 9.10 17.09
CA VAL A 46 16.19 8.06 16.20
C VAL A 46 16.76 8.68 14.92
N ARG A 47 16.15 9.76 14.43
CA ARG A 47 16.61 10.47 13.25
C ARG A 47 17.88 11.30 13.48
N TYR A 48 18.06 11.81 14.71
CA TYR A 48 19.16 12.67 15.10
C TYR A 48 19.83 12.15 16.38
N PRO A 49 20.55 11.01 16.32
CA PRO A 49 21.10 10.35 17.50
C PRO A 49 22.13 11.19 18.26
N SER A 50 22.82 12.12 17.58
CA SER A 50 23.73 13.07 18.24
C SER A 50 23.06 13.98 19.28
N ALA A 51 21.74 14.15 19.21
CA ALA A 51 21.00 14.90 20.23
C ALA A 51 20.95 14.17 21.58
N LEU A 52 21.20 12.86 21.63
CA LEU A 52 21.31 12.08 22.87
C LEU A 52 22.56 12.43 23.69
N GLU A 53 23.62 12.94 23.04
CA GLU A 53 24.85 13.39 23.68
C GLU A 53 24.78 14.85 24.13
N GLY A 54 23.66 15.52 23.86
CA GLY A 54 23.44 16.94 24.13
C GLY A 54 22.80 17.21 25.48
N ALA A 55 22.70 18.52 25.80
CA ALA A 55 22.02 19.00 26.97
C ALA A 55 20.51 18.67 26.98
N ALA A 56 19.86 18.75 28.14
CA ALA A 56 18.42 18.54 28.32
C ALA A 56 17.54 19.36 27.35
N GLU A 57 18.04 20.50 26.89
CA GLU A 57 17.41 21.36 25.90
C GLU A 57 17.28 20.65 24.51
N ALA A 58 18.32 19.95 24.07
CA ALA A 58 18.27 19.20 22.80
C ALA A 58 17.19 18.08 22.84
N MET A 59 17.14 17.37 23.97
CA MET A 59 16.09 16.36 24.19
C MET A 59 14.68 16.99 24.16
N ALA A 60 14.47 18.12 24.79
CA ALA A 60 13.20 18.82 24.79
C ALA A 60 12.78 19.25 23.38
N ILE A 61 13.71 19.74 22.57
CA ILE A 61 13.48 20.08 21.17
C ILE A 61 13.04 18.84 20.37
N MET A 62 13.71 17.69 20.52
CA MET A 62 13.35 16.47 19.79
C MET A 62 11.94 15.98 20.15
N LEU A 63 11.58 16.01 21.43
CA LEU A 63 10.23 15.66 21.90
C LEU A 63 9.17 16.65 21.37
N ALA A 64 9.52 17.93 21.27
CA ALA A 64 8.63 18.94 20.69
C ALA A 64 8.41 18.71 19.19
N LEU A 65 9.45 18.29 18.44
CA LEU A 65 9.33 17.92 17.03
C LEU A 65 8.42 16.71 16.83
N ASP A 66 8.58 15.67 17.65
CA ASP A 66 7.72 14.48 17.59
C ASP A 66 6.26 14.83 17.91
N LYS A 67 6.03 15.70 18.90
CA LYS A 67 4.69 16.20 19.21
C LYS A 67 4.12 16.98 18.03
N GLN A 68 4.89 17.89 17.44
CA GLN A 68 4.45 18.70 16.29
C GLN A 68 4.09 17.82 15.10
N SER A 69 4.86 16.77 14.81
CA SER A 69 4.56 15.81 13.74
C SER A 69 3.21 15.11 13.98
N ARG A 70 2.96 14.66 15.21
CA ARG A 70 1.66 14.04 15.57
C ARG A 70 0.49 15.01 15.47
N ASP A 71 0.66 16.23 16.02
CA ASP A 71 -0.39 17.26 15.99
C ASP A 71 -0.76 17.62 14.54
N ARG A 72 0.24 17.69 13.64
CA ARG A 72 0.03 17.93 12.20
C ARG A 72 -0.72 16.77 11.55
N ALA A 73 -0.31 15.54 11.80
CA ALA A 73 -0.97 14.34 11.28
C ALA A 73 -2.44 14.28 11.77
N HIS A 74 -2.69 14.59 13.04
CA HIS A 74 -4.04 14.64 13.60
C HIS A 74 -4.90 15.74 12.97
N ALA A 75 -4.37 16.95 12.84
CA ALA A 75 -5.07 18.06 12.21
C ALA A 75 -5.43 17.74 10.75
N THR A 76 -4.50 17.13 10.01
CA THR A 76 -4.73 16.70 8.62
C THR A 76 -5.80 15.59 8.55
N PHE A 77 -5.75 14.61 9.46
CA PHE A 77 -6.75 13.56 9.54
C PHE A 77 -8.14 14.14 9.78
N MET A 78 -8.30 15.01 10.77
CA MET A 78 -9.60 15.63 11.09
C MET A 78 -10.12 16.49 9.94
N ALA A 79 -9.26 17.30 9.31
CA ALA A 79 -9.63 18.16 8.18
C ALA A 79 -10.03 17.38 6.92
N ALA A 80 -9.42 16.21 6.68
CA ALA A 80 -9.68 15.38 5.50
C ALA A 80 -10.87 14.40 5.67
N GLY A 81 -11.60 14.46 6.76
CA GLY A 81 -12.80 13.65 7.00
C GLY A 81 -12.72 12.69 8.17
N GLY A 82 -11.79 12.90 9.10
CA GLY A 82 -11.65 12.10 10.33
C GLY A 82 -12.85 12.15 11.26
N ASN A 83 -13.81 13.07 11.04
CA ASN A 83 -15.04 13.19 11.82
C ASN A 83 -16.14 12.21 11.35
N ALA A 84 -15.97 11.52 10.22
CA ALA A 84 -16.97 10.58 9.74
C ALA A 84 -17.14 9.40 10.72
N PRO A 85 -18.38 8.84 10.89
CA PRO A 85 -18.67 7.87 11.94
C PRO A 85 -17.81 6.60 11.92
N HIS A 86 -17.28 6.24 10.76
CA HIS A 86 -16.43 5.06 10.56
C HIS A 86 -14.93 5.35 10.62
N MET A 87 -14.55 6.63 10.81
CA MET A 87 -13.16 7.05 10.92
C MET A 87 -12.78 7.23 12.41
N HIS A 88 -11.71 6.60 12.82
CA HIS A 88 -11.24 6.63 14.21
C HIS A 88 -9.75 6.96 14.26
N TRP A 89 -9.38 7.86 15.14
CA TRP A 89 -7.99 8.13 15.47
C TRP A 89 -7.49 7.12 16.50
N ALA A 90 -6.28 6.63 16.32
CA ALA A 90 -5.59 5.85 17.33
C ALA A 90 -4.28 6.53 17.69
N GLU A 91 -3.99 6.61 18.99
CA GLU A 91 -2.68 7.07 19.43
C GLU A 91 -1.58 6.11 18.97
N PRO A 92 -0.39 6.63 18.64
CA PRO A 92 0.74 5.81 18.26
C PRO A 92 1.14 4.89 19.42
N VAL A 93 1.41 3.64 19.11
CA VAL A 93 2.03 2.73 20.06
C VAL A 93 3.52 3.11 20.16
N SER A 94 4.08 3.02 21.37
CA SER A 94 5.38 3.59 21.78
C SER A 94 6.58 3.23 20.89
N ASP A 95 6.48 2.21 20.06
CA ASP A 95 7.59 1.67 19.28
C ASP A 95 7.31 1.74 17.78
N ALA A 96 7.18 2.94 17.21
CA ALA A 96 7.12 3.09 15.74
C ALA A 96 8.50 2.70 15.12
N PRO A 97 8.53 1.94 14.00
CA PRO A 97 7.39 1.47 13.21
C PRO A 97 6.77 0.13 13.65
N TRP A 98 7.39 -0.61 14.59
CA TRP A 98 6.94 -1.95 15.02
C TRP A 98 5.55 -1.96 15.65
N GLY A 99 5.19 -0.89 16.34
CA GLY A 99 3.83 -0.71 16.87
C GLY A 99 2.76 -0.74 15.77
N PHE A 100 3.07 -0.19 14.59
CA PHE A 100 2.18 -0.23 13.44
C PHE A 100 2.05 -1.65 12.87
N SER A 101 3.18 -2.40 12.73
CA SER A 101 3.16 -3.81 12.28
C SER A 101 2.30 -4.69 13.19
N ARG A 102 2.42 -4.52 14.51
CA ARG A 102 1.59 -5.25 15.49
C ARG A 102 0.10 -4.90 15.36
N ARG A 103 -0.22 -3.62 15.15
CA ARG A 103 -1.61 -3.19 14.95
C ARG A 103 -2.19 -3.71 13.65
N ALA A 104 -1.37 -3.83 12.61
CA ALA A 104 -1.74 -4.36 11.31
C ALA A 104 -2.28 -5.80 11.37
N LEU A 105 -1.85 -6.61 12.35
CA LEU A 105 -2.37 -7.97 12.54
C LEU A 105 -3.89 -8.02 12.77
N TYR A 106 -4.48 -6.94 13.25
CA TYR A 106 -5.92 -6.80 13.56
C TYR A 106 -6.69 -6.02 12.48
N ALA A 107 -6.10 -5.81 11.31
CA ALA A 107 -6.76 -5.19 10.17
C ALA A 107 -6.94 -6.19 9.02
N ASP A 108 -7.96 -5.98 8.20
CA ASP A 108 -8.18 -6.75 6.97
C ASP A 108 -7.42 -6.14 5.79
N LEU A 109 -7.20 -4.82 5.82
CA LEU A 109 -6.54 -4.05 4.78
C LEU A 109 -5.71 -2.94 5.41
N LEU A 110 -4.53 -2.71 4.86
CA LEU A 110 -3.70 -1.54 5.16
C LEU A 110 -3.85 -0.51 4.06
N VAL A 111 -3.90 0.78 4.41
CA VAL A 111 -3.79 1.90 3.47
C VAL A 111 -2.51 2.65 3.79
N LEU A 112 -1.55 2.56 2.87
CA LEU A 112 -0.19 3.09 3.01
C LEU A 112 0.08 4.12 1.91
N GLY A 113 1.08 4.97 2.11
CA GLY A 113 1.60 5.87 1.07
C GLY A 113 2.89 5.32 0.47
N GLN A 114 3.08 5.51 -0.83
CA GLN A 114 4.38 5.37 -1.47
C GLN A 114 5.35 6.36 -0.83
N ARG A 115 6.60 5.92 -0.62
CA ARG A 115 7.66 6.79 -0.11
C ARG A 115 8.03 7.85 -1.15
N ASP A 116 7.99 9.11 -0.74
CA ASP A 116 8.47 10.25 -1.51
C ASP A 116 9.87 10.61 -0.97
N GLY A 117 10.92 10.19 -1.69
CA GLY A 117 12.32 10.36 -1.25
C GLY A 117 12.78 11.82 -1.23
N ASP A 118 12.14 12.68 -2.03
CA ASP A 118 12.48 14.11 -2.16
C ASP A 118 11.68 14.99 -1.19
N SER A 119 10.73 14.40 -0.47
CA SER A 119 9.94 15.11 0.52
C SER A 119 10.79 15.56 1.72
N ALA A 120 10.51 16.75 2.25
CA ALA A 120 11.07 17.21 3.53
C ALA A 120 10.76 16.25 4.70
N TYR A 121 9.79 15.36 4.54
CA TYR A 121 9.36 14.35 5.51
C TYR A 121 9.92 12.94 5.22
N ALA A 122 10.77 12.78 4.20
CA ALA A 122 11.30 11.49 3.78
C ALA A 122 12.02 10.73 4.92
N GLY A 123 12.64 11.47 5.86
CA GLY A 123 13.29 10.91 7.02
C GLY A 123 12.36 10.46 8.17
N GLU A 124 11.06 10.77 8.10
CA GLU A 124 10.11 10.37 9.15
C GLU A 124 9.78 8.86 9.10
N LEU A 125 10.08 8.19 7.99
CA LEU A 125 9.85 6.75 7.83
C LEU A 125 11.12 6.04 7.38
N PRO A 126 11.33 4.78 7.83
CA PRO A 126 12.35 3.93 7.25
C PRO A 126 12.15 3.78 5.73
N ALA A 127 13.25 3.64 4.98
CA ALA A 127 13.17 3.47 3.53
C ALA A 127 12.40 2.21 3.11
N ASP A 128 12.41 1.21 3.96
CA ASP A 128 11.79 -0.11 3.79
C ASP A 128 10.44 -0.26 4.52
N PHE A 129 9.85 0.84 5.03
CA PHE A 129 8.63 0.80 5.83
C PHE A 129 7.50 0.00 5.17
N VAL A 130 7.16 0.32 3.90
CA VAL A 130 6.09 -0.37 3.18
C VAL A 130 6.42 -1.84 2.96
N SER A 131 7.64 -2.15 2.55
CA SER A 131 8.08 -3.53 2.30
C SER A 131 8.09 -4.37 3.57
N THR A 132 8.56 -3.79 4.67
CA THR A 132 8.56 -4.45 5.99
C THR A 132 7.14 -4.76 6.45
N LEU A 133 6.22 -3.79 6.34
CA LEU A 133 4.82 -4.02 6.70
C LEU A 133 4.15 -5.10 5.88
N LEU A 134 4.39 -5.15 4.57
CA LEU A 134 3.83 -6.17 3.69
C LEU A 134 4.29 -7.57 4.11
N VAL A 135 5.58 -7.72 4.45
CA VAL A 135 6.16 -9.02 4.85
C VAL A 135 5.75 -9.41 6.26
N GLU A 136 5.84 -8.50 7.23
CA GLU A 136 5.64 -8.82 8.65
C GLU A 136 4.16 -8.95 9.04
N SER A 137 3.27 -8.14 8.44
CA SER A 137 1.86 -8.17 8.81
C SER A 137 1.09 -9.33 8.16
N GLY A 138 1.54 -9.83 7.01
CA GLY A 138 0.80 -10.81 6.21
C GLY A 138 -0.57 -10.28 5.74
N ARG A 139 -0.77 -8.95 5.79
CA ARG A 139 -2.02 -8.29 5.38
C ARG A 139 -1.87 -7.66 4.01
N PRO A 140 -2.93 -7.67 3.19
CA PRO A 140 -2.92 -6.91 1.95
C PRO A 140 -2.82 -5.42 2.26
N ALA A 141 -2.06 -4.71 1.43
CA ALA A 141 -1.94 -3.26 1.54
C ALA A 141 -2.26 -2.58 0.21
N LEU A 142 -3.13 -1.58 0.27
CA LEU A 142 -3.32 -0.62 -0.80
C LEU A 142 -2.30 0.51 -0.60
N VAL A 143 -1.31 0.56 -1.49
CA VAL A 143 -0.29 1.60 -1.51
C VAL A 143 -0.72 2.68 -2.49
N LEU A 144 -0.80 3.92 -2.02
CA LEU A 144 -1.21 5.08 -2.82
C LEU A 144 0.02 5.82 -3.34
N PRO A 145 0.04 6.24 -4.61
CA PRO A 145 1.17 6.95 -5.21
C PRO A 145 1.31 8.35 -4.62
N TYR A 146 2.56 8.84 -4.49
CA TYR A 146 2.82 10.19 -4.00
C TYR A 146 2.52 11.29 -5.04
N ILE A 147 2.49 10.96 -6.32
CA ILE A 147 2.30 11.92 -7.41
C ILE A 147 0.87 12.52 -7.42
N ARG A 148 -0.12 11.80 -6.92
CA ARG A 148 -1.51 12.26 -6.92
C ARG A 148 -1.80 13.18 -5.74
N THR A 149 -2.08 14.45 -6.01
CA THR A 149 -2.35 15.51 -5.01
C THR A 149 -3.84 15.81 -4.80
N GLY A 150 -4.74 15.11 -5.49
CA GLY A 150 -6.19 15.30 -5.39
C GLY A 150 -6.91 14.03 -4.95
N SER A 151 -8.25 14.04 -5.01
CA SER A 151 -9.05 12.83 -4.83
C SER A 151 -8.50 11.70 -5.72
N VAL A 152 -8.28 10.55 -5.12
CA VAL A 152 -7.79 9.38 -5.86
C VAL A 152 -8.82 8.91 -6.90
N GLY A 153 -10.05 9.43 -6.81
CA GLY A 153 -11.19 8.95 -7.58
C GLY A 153 -11.58 7.52 -7.20
N PRO A 154 -12.64 6.99 -7.76
CA PRO A 154 -13.04 5.63 -7.46
C PRO A 154 -11.95 4.65 -7.93
N VAL A 155 -11.36 3.92 -6.98
CA VAL A 155 -10.34 2.89 -7.21
C VAL A 155 -11.01 1.57 -7.57
N GLY A 156 -10.54 0.91 -8.63
CA GLY A 156 -10.99 -0.44 -8.99
C GLY A 156 -12.09 -0.48 -10.07
N ARG A 157 -12.23 0.58 -10.87
CA ARG A 157 -13.10 0.54 -12.07
C ARG A 157 -12.45 -0.21 -13.23
N THR A 158 -11.16 0.00 -13.45
CA THR A 158 -10.35 -0.76 -14.39
C THR A 158 -9.16 -1.34 -13.63
N VAL A 159 -9.16 -2.63 -13.43
CA VAL A 159 -8.14 -3.33 -12.63
C VAL A 159 -7.19 -4.09 -13.53
N LEU A 160 -5.88 -3.92 -13.30
CA LEU A 160 -4.85 -4.77 -13.90
C LEU A 160 -4.33 -5.75 -12.84
N ILE A 161 -4.38 -7.03 -13.12
CA ILE A 161 -3.80 -8.09 -12.30
C ILE A 161 -2.45 -8.49 -12.91
N ALA A 162 -1.35 -8.28 -12.19
CA ALA A 162 -0.05 -8.84 -12.50
C ALA A 162 0.04 -10.24 -11.88
N TRP A 163 -0.16 -11.26 -12.70
CA TRP A 163 -0.21 -12.64 -12.24
C TRP A 163 1.14 -13.34 -12.35
N LYS A 164 1.44 -14.10 -11.35
CA LYS A 164 2.46 -15.15 -11.34
C LYS A 164 1.93 -16.25 -10.45
N GLU A 165 2.13 -17.51 -10.81
CA GLU A 165 1.63 -18.66 -10.04
C GLU A 165 2.42 -18.81 -8.72
N THR A 166 2.09 -17.94 -7.77
CA THR A 166 2.68 -17.89 -6.42
C THR A 166 1.58 -17.65 -5.38
N ARG A 167 1.85 -18.03 -4.14
CA ARG A 167 0.93 -17.82 -3.01
C ARG A 167 0.66 -16.34 -2.75
N GLU A 168 1.65 -15.48 -2.98
CA GLU A 168 1.56 -14.04 -2.78
C GLU A 168 0.60 -13.41 -3.81
N ALA A 169 0.71 -13.81 -5.09
CA ALA A 169 -0.21 -13.36 -6.13
C ALA A 169 -1.63 -13.89 -5.88
N ALA A 170 -1.77 -15.16 -5.47
CA ALA A 170 -3.07 -15.73 -5.13
C ALA A 170 -3.73 -15.00 -3.95
N ARG A 171 -2.96 -14.61 -2.92
CA ARG A 171 -3.45 -13.79 -1.81
C ARG A 171 -3.88 -12.41 -2.26
N ALA A 172 -3.07 -11.75 -3.11
CA ALA A 172 -3.40 -10.42 -3.64
C ALA A 172 -4.71 -10.45 -4.46
N VAL A 173 -4.86 -11.42 -5.36
CA VAL A 173 -6.10 -11.59 -6.15
C VAL A 173 -7.29 -11.88 -5.23
N SER A 174 -7.12 -12.76 -4.25
CA SER A 174 -8.17 -13.08 -3.27
C SER A 174 -8.58 -11.84 -2.46
N ALA A 175 -7.62 -11.01 -2.03
CA ALA A 175 -7.90 -9.75 -1.34
C ALA A 175 -8.57 -8.71 -2.25
N ALA A 176 -8.29 -8.76 -3.57
CA ALA A 176 -8.85 -7.84 -4.56
C ALA A 176 -10.31 -8.16 -4.95
N LEU A 177 -10.84 -9.34 -4.63
CA LEU A 177 -12.19 -9.77 -5.07
C LEU A 177 -13.31 -8.73 -4.82
N PRO A 178 -13.32 -7.95 -3.72
CA PRO A 178 -14.33 -6.90 -3.53
C PRO A 178 -14.31 -5.83 -4.63
N TRP A 179 -13.12 -5.46 -5.12
CA TRP A 179 -12.96 -4.53 -6.25
C TRP A 179 -13.26 -5.22 -7.58
N LEU A 180 -12.72 -6.43 -7.79
CA LEU A 180 -12.84 -7.16 -9.04
C LEU A 180 -14.30 -7.44 -9.43
N ARG A 181 -15.16 -7.74 -8.44
CA ARG A 181 -16.59 -7.97 -8.68
C ARG A 181 -17.36 -6.71 -9.06
N GLY A 182 -16.89 -5.54 -8.64
CA GLY A 182 -17.47 -4.24 -8.98
C GLY A 182 -16.80 -3.55 -10.16
N ALA A 183 -15.72 -4.10 -10.69
CA ALA A 183 -14.96 -3.51 -11.76
C ALA A 183 -15.73 -3.47 -13.09
N VAL A 184 -15.55 -2.39 -13.84
CA VAL A 184 -16.05 -2.29 -15.21
C VAL A 184 -15.20 -3.13 -16.16
N ARG A 185 -13.89 -3.16 -15.93
CA ARG A 185 -12.92 -3.96 -16.70
C ARG A 185 -11.87 -4.57 -15.79
N VAL A 186 -11.55 -5.82 -16.05
CA VAL A 186 -10.46 -6.54 -15.38
C VAL A 186 -9.53 -7.06 -16.46
N HIS A 187 -8.28 -6.69 -16.38
CA HIS A 187 -7.19 -7.20 -17.21
C HIS A 187 -6.28 -8.06 -16.35
N ALA A 188 -5.71 -9.12 -16.92
CA ALA A 188 -4.70 -9.91 -16.26
C ALA A 188 -3.53 -10.18 -17.22
N VAL A 189 -2.31 -9.98 -16.71
CA VAL A 189 -1.08 -10.21 -17.46
C VAL A 189 -0.19 -11.18 -16.70
N CYS A 190 0.47 -12.05 -17.44
CA CYS A 190 1.51 -12.97 -16.93
C CYS A 190 2.67 -12.96 -17.91
N TYR A 191 3.89 -13.03 -17.38
CA TYR A 191 5.13 -13.05 -18.16
C TYR A 191 5.81 -14.41 -18.04
N GLY A 192 6.43 -14.86 -19.14
CA GLY A 192 7.23 -16.09 -19.21
C GLY A 192 6.57 -17.23 -19.99
N ASP A 193 7.29 -18.33 -20.14
CA ASP A 193 6.94 -19.44 -21.04
C ASP A 193 5.61 -20.14 -20.72
N GLU A 194 5.23 -20.17 -19.44
CA GLU A 194 4.00 -20.81 -18.97
C GLU A 194 2.83 -19.81 -18.81
N ALA A 195 2.99 -18.55 -19.24
CA ALA A 195 2.02 -17.48 -19.04
C ALA A 195 0.61 -17.85 -19.51
N THR A 196 0.48 -18.48 -20.66
CA THR A 196 -0.83 -18.85 -21.22
C THR A 196 -1.57 -19.86 -20.36
N SER A 197 -0.89 -20.90 -19.84
CA SER A 197 -1.51 -21.92 -18.99
C SER A 197 -1.89 -21.36 -17.63
N GLN A 198 -1.00 -20.56 -17.03
CA GLN A 198 -1.24 -19.89 -15.75
C GLN A 198 -2.43 -18.92 -15.82
N LEU A 199 -2.53 -18.13 -16.92
CA LEU A 199 -3.65 -17.21 -17.10
C LEU A 199 -4.98 -17.93 -17.32
N ARG A 200 -4.97 -19.09 -17.97
CA ARG A 200 -6.19 -19.91 -18.12
C ARG A 200 -6.71 -20.37 -16.74
N SER A 201 -5.83 -20.90 -15.89
CA SER A 201 -6.19 -21.31 -14.53
C SER A 201 -6.70 -20.12 -13.69
N LEU A 202 -6.06 -18.95 -13.83
CA LEU A 202 -6.54 -17.73 -13.17
C LEU A 202 -7.93 -17.31 -13.69
N GLN A 203 -8.16 -17.38 -15.00
CA GLN A 203 -9.42 -17.00 -15.62
C GLN A 203 -10.57 -17.90 -15.15
N ASP A 204 -10.32 -19.21 -15.05
CA ASP A 204 -11.28 -20.18 -14.51
C ASP A 204 -11.61 -19.85 -13.04
N TYR A 205 -10.59 -19.55 -12.24
CA TYR A 205 -10.81 -19.12 -10.85
C TYR A 205 -11.62 -17.83 -10.75
N LEU A 206 -11.27 -16.80 -11.53
CA LEU A 206 -11.99 -15.52 -11.54
C LEU A 206 -13.43 -15.68 -12.00
N SER A 207 -13.67 -16.51 -13.04
CA SER A 207 -15.01 -16.84 -13.52
C SER A 207 -15.87 -17.48 -12.45
N ALA A 208 -15.32 -18.42 -11.67
CA ALA A 208 -16.00 -19.02 -10.51
C ALA A 208 -16.31 -18.00 -9.41
N GLN A 209 -15.59 -16.86 -9.35
CA GLN A 209 -15.86 -15.76 -8.45
C GLN A 209 -16.82 -14.70 -9.02
N GLY A 210 -17.35 -14.93 -10.23
CA GLY A 210 -18.23 -14.01 -10.95
C GLY A 210 -17.50 -12.82 -11.60
N VAL A 211 -16.20 -12.98 -11.87
CA VAL A 211 -15.36 -11.94 -12.49
C VAL A 211 -14.95 -12.37 -13.88
N THR A 212 -15.22 -11.51 -14.88
CA THR A 212 -14.74 -11.71 -16.26
C THR A 212 -13.47 -10.91 -16.48
N ALA A 213 -12.38 -11.56 -16.87
CA ALA A 213 -11.09 -10.92 -17.10
C ALA A 213 -10.65 -11.09 -18.57
N VAL A 214 -10.10 -10.02 -19.15
CA VAL A 214 -9.32 -10.05 -20.38
C VAL A 214 -7.88 -10.43 -20.02
N VAL A 215 -7.41 -11.54 -20.57
CA VAL A 215 -6.08 -12.08 -20.27
C VAL A 215 -5.09 -11.78 -21.40
N GLN A 216 -3.87 -11.43 -21.04
CA GLN A 216 -2.77 -11.18 -21.97
C GLN A 216 -1.52 -11.93 -21.49
N ALA A 217 -1.09 -12.91 -22.28
CA ALA A 217 0.18 -13.57 -22.09
C ALA A 217 1.28 -12.77 -22.80
N ASP A 218 2.36 -12.47 -22.10
CA ASP A 218 3.55 -11.90 -22.71
C ASP A 218 4.70 -12.89 -22.57
N LEU A 219 5.21 -13.36 -23.71
CA LEU A 219 6.24 -14.38 -23.76
C LEU A 219 7.65 -13.84 -23.52
N GLN A 220 7.83 -12.53 -23.58
CA GLN A 220 9.16 -11.91 -23.49
C GLN A 220 9.17 -10.73 -22.53
N GLY A 221 9.45 -11.02 -21.30
CA GLY A 221 9.86 -9.99 -20.33
C GLY A 221 11.33 -9.62 -20.48
N GLU A 222 11.79 -9.18 -21.67
CA GLU A 222 13.11 -8.57 -21.78
C GLU A 222 13.11 -7.20 -21.10
N GLY A 223 13.93 -7.01 -20.09
CA GLY A 223 14.05 -5.76 -19.35
C GLY A 223 13.33 -5.76 -18.00
N ASP A 224 12.98 -4.55 -17.52
CA ASP A 224 12.30 -4.37 -16.23
C ASP A 224 10.80 -4.64 -16.34
N VAL A 225 10.37 -5.82 -15.89
CA VAL A 225 8.96 -6.23 -15.85
C VAL A 225 8.12 -5.23 -15.04
N GLY A 226 8.68 -4.57 -14.02
CA GLY A 226 7.97 -3.54 -13.26
C GLY A 226 7.61 -2.32 -14.12
N ALA A 227 8.56 -1.86 -14.95
CA ALA A 227 8.32 -0.77 -15.89
C ALA A 227 7.30 -1.16 -16.97
N GLN A 228 7.38 -2.38 -17.49
CA GLN A 228 6.39 -2.91 -18.46
C GLN A 228 4.98 -2.98 -17.87
N LEU A 229 4.85 -3.41 -16.61
CA LEU A 229 3.57 -3.43 -15.90
C LEU A 229 2.97 -2.03 -15.74
N LEU A 230 3.80 -1.03 -15.43
CA LEU A 230 3.33 0.37 -15.31
C LEU A 230 2.92 0.93 -16.67
N SER A 231 3.65 0.62 -17.75
CA SER A 231 3.26 1.00 -19.11
C SER A 231 1.95 0.36 -19.51
N LEU A 232 1.79 -0.95 -19.31
CA LEU A 232 0.54 -1.66 -19.60
C LEU A 232 -0.63 -1.10 -18.77
N ALA A 233 -0.40 -0.78 -17.48
CA ALA A 233 -1.41 -0.17 -16.65
C ALA A 233 -1.90 1.18 -17.21
N ALA A 234 -0.99 1.98 -17.76
CA ALA A 234 -1.33 3.22 -18.44
C ALA A 234 -2.10 2.98 -19.74
N ASP A 235 -1.66 2.03 -20.56
CA ASP A 235 -2.29 1.69 -21.86
C ASP A 235 -3.73 1.20 -21.70
N VAL A 236 -4.00 0.38 -20.68
CA VAL A 236 -5.36 -0.10 -20.37
C VAL A 236 -6.16 0.87 -19.49
N HIS A 237 -5.59 2.02 -19.13
CA HIS A 237 -6.19 2.99 -18.24
C HIS A 237 -6.60 2.38 -16.90
N ALA A 238 -5.75 1.53 -16.32
CA ALA A 238 -5.98 0.94 -15.02
C ALA A 238 -5.94 2.00 -13.91
N ASP A 239 -6.87 1.91 -12.98
CA ASP A 239 -6.92 2.73 -11.78
C ASP A 239 -6.55 1.95 -10.50
N LEU A 240 -6.31 0.64 -10.65
CA LEU A 240 -5.80 -0.26 -9.62
C LEU A 240 -4.91 -1.34 -10.26
N LEU A 241 -3.69 -1.49 -9.75
CA LEU A 241 -2.84 -2.64 -10.02
C LEU A 241 -2.93 -3.62 -8.84
N VAL A 242 -3.10 -4.91 -9.13
CA VAL A 242 -3.13 -6.00 -8.14
C VAL A 242 -1.96 -6.93 -8.38
N MET A 243 -1.11 -7.15 -7.38
CA MET A 243 0.06 -8.02 -7.51
C MET A 243 0.49 -8.64 -6.20
N GLY A 244 1.10 -9.82 -6.29
CA GLY A 244 1.90 -10.36 -5.18
C GLY A 244 3.22 -9.61 -5.04
N CYS A 245 3.82 -9.67 -3.87
CA CYS A 245 5.12 -9.06 -3.62
C CYS A 245 6.05 -10.00 -2.86
N TYR A 246 7.36 -9.89 -3.13
CA TYR A 246 8.44 -10.59 -2.39
C TYR A 246 8.32 -12.12 -2.34
N GLY A 247 7.80 -12.77 -3.40
CA GLY A 247 7.54 -14.23 -3.47
C GLY A 247 8.77 -15.12 -3.61
N HIS A 248 10.00 -14.58 -3.62
CA HIS A 248 11.22 -15.39 -3.61
C HIS A 248 11.69 -15.62 -2.17
N SER A 249 11.96 -16.89 -1.82
CA SER A 249 12.37 -17.33 -0.50
C SER A 249 13.44 -16.41 0.11
N ARG A 250 13.31 -16.12 1.42
CA ARG A 250 14.25 -15.37 2.28
C ARG A 250 15.72 -15.86 2.21
N ALA A 251 15.98 -17.03 1.61
CA ALA A 251 17.30 -17.64 1.52
C ALA A 251 18.27 -16.95 0.54
N ARG A 252 17.81 -15.98 -0.26
CA ARG A 252 18.69 -15.13 -1.08
C ARG A 252 18.50 -13.67 -0.67
N GLU A 253 19.05 -13.42 0.46
CA GLU A 253 19.45 -12.17 1.08
C GLU A 253 19.32 -10.91 0.22
N TRP A 254 18.58 -9.90 0.76
CA TRP A 254 18.74 -8.47 0.44
C TRP A 254 18.40 -7.99 -0.98
N VAL A 255 17.98 -8.84 -1.89
CA VAL A 255 17.48 -8.39 -3.19
C VAL A 255 15.95 -8.31 -3.08
N LEU A 256 15.46 -7.15 -2.72
CA LEU A 256 14.08 -6.72 -2.98
C LEU A 256 13.76 -7.15 -4.41
N GLY A 257 12.81 -8.09 -4.61
CA GLY A 257 12.47 -8.58 -5.95
C GLY A 257 12.31 -7.39 -6.89
N GLY A 258 13.03 -7.37 -8.00
CA GLY A 258 13.15 -6.20 -8.89
C GLY A 258 11.80 -5.56 -9.20
N VAL A 259 10.79 -6.37 -9.55
CA VAL A 259 9.44 -5.88 -9.89
C VAL A 259 8.78 -5.14 -8.73
N SER A 260 8.73 -5.70 -7.52
CA SER A 260 8.10 -5.03 -6.36
C SER A 260 8.80 -3.71 -6.02
N ARG A 261 10.12 -3.67 -6.15
CA ARG A 261 10.91 -2.46 -5.94
C ARG A 261 10.59 -1.40 -6.99
N THR A 262 10.65 -1.75 -8.28
CA THR A 262 10.34 -0.82 -9.37
C THR A 262 8.94 -0.25 -9.22
N ILE A 263 7.94 -1.10 -8.91
CA ILE A 263 6.57 -0.64 -8.69
C ILE A 263 6.51 0.34 -7.53
N LEU A 264 7.04 0.00 -6.35
CA LEU A 264 7.00 0.89 -5.18
C LEU A 264 7.79 2.21 -5.37
N GLN A 265 8.77 2.23 -6.26
CA GLN A 265 9.54 3.44 -6.58
C GLN A 265 8.87 4.31 -7.64
N SER A 266 8.19 3.70 -8.63
CA SER A 266 7.76 4.40 -9.86
C SER A 266 6.26 4.38 -10.12
N MET A 267 5.45 3.82 -9.21
CA MET A 267 4.00 3.72 -9.39
C MET A 267 3.32 5.09 -9.49
N THR A 268 2.36 5.18 -10.39
CA THR A 268 1.54 6.38 -10.63
C THR A 268 0.06 6.14 -10.37
N LEU A 269 -0.31 4.90 -10.03
CA LEU A 269 -1.66 4.47 -9.70
C LEU A 269 -1.64 3.68 -8.38
N PRO A 270 -2.79 3.56 -7.68
CA PRO A 270 -2.92 2.69 -6.52
C PRO A 270 -2.52 1.25 -6.81
N VAL A 271 -1.77 0.62 -5.90
CA VAL A 271 -1.34 -0.78 -6.03
C VAL A 271 -1.77 -1.58 -4.79
N LEU A 272 -2.55 -2.63 -5.01
CA LEU A 272 -2.89 -3.61 -3.97
C LEU A 272 -1.85 -4.74 -3.99
N MET A 273 -1.11 -4.85 -2.91
CA MET A 273 -0.05 -5.84 -2.73
C MET A 273 -0.37 -6.80 -1.59
N SER A 274 0.09 -8.05 -1.73
CA SER A 274 0.09 -9.04 -0.64
C SER A 274 1.36 -9.90 -0.70
N HIS A 275 1.84 -10.28 0.48
CA HIS A 275 2.97 -11.23 0.65
C HIS A 275 2.48 -12.59 1.12
#